data_283440834731188c4963975da9be3b92
#
_entry.id   283440834731188c4963975da9be3b92
#
_cell.length_a   1.000
_cell.length_b   1.000
_cell.length_c   1.000
_cell.angle_alpha   90.00
_cell.angle_beta   90.00
_cell.angle_gamma   90.00
#
_symmetry.space_group_name_H-M   'P 1'
#
loop_
_entity.id
_entity.type
_entity.pdbx_description
1 polymer ?
#
loop_
_entity_poly.entity_id
_entity_poly.type
_entity_poly.pdbx_seq_one_letter_code
_entity_poly.pdbx_strand_id
1 'polypeptide(L)'
;MSAVNVTRLGDEILKNLEIFKSVTVEIMEEAVNEAAQKTVEKLQADSPHGRRGGKYAKGWTWKKDSKARGASKYSVVVRQKGKEYALTHLLEHGHALVRGGRKVGSSPQITHIAPAEEYAADLLYDEIISRIERSMR
;
A
#
# COMPACT_ATOMS: atom_id res chain seq x y z
N MET A 1 35.29 -2.81 23.70
CA MET A 1 34.15 -3.70 23.79
C MET A 1 33.98 -4.19 25.21
N SER A 2 32.93 -3.83 25.88
CA SER A 2 32.69 -4.29 27.25
C SER A 2 32.28 -5.77 27.24
N ALA A 3 32.92 -6.56 28.10
CA ALA A 3 32.56 -7.96 28.25
C ALA A 3 31.15 -8.06 28.90
N VAL A 4 30.26 -8.79 28.28
CA VAL A 4 28.94 -9.05 28.83
C VAL A 4 28.95 -10.41 29.54
N ASN A 5 28.46 -10.44 30.76
CA ASN A 5 28.34 -11.68 31.50
C ASN A 5 27.31 -12.58 30.78
N VAL A 6 27.65 -13.85 30.58
CA VAL A 6 26.77 -14.80 29.88
C VAL A 6 25.36 -14.89 30.49
N THR A 7 25.28 -14.77 31.81
CA THR A 7 23.99 -14.80 32.51
C THR A 7 23.10 -13.58 32.23
N ARG A 8 23.70 -12.45 31.81
CA ARG A 8 22.99 -11.22 31.46
C ARG A 8 22.79 -11.02 29.96
N LEU A 9 23.45 -11.84 29.14
CA LEU A 9 23.38 -11.70 27.69
C LEU A 9 21.94 -11.83 27.18
N GLY A 10 21.19 -12.79 27.70
CA GLY A 10 19.78 -12.95 27.33
C GLY A 10 18.93 -11.74 27.67
N ASP A 11 19.13 -11.17 28.87
CA ASP A 11 18.40 -9.98 29.31
C ASP A 11 18.75 -8.76 28.45
N GLU A 12 19.99 -8.56 28.11
CA GLU A 12 20.44 -7.49 27.23
C GLU A 12 19.86 -7.62 25.82
N ILE A 13 19.83 -8.83 25.29
CA ILE A 13 19.24 -9.10 23.97
C ILE A 13 17.74 -8.78 24.00
N LEU A 14 17.01 -9.25 25.00
CA LEU A 14 15.58 -8.97 25.15
C LEU A 14 15.30 -7.47 25.25
N LYS A 15 16.08 -6.76 26.06
CA LYS A 15 15.95 -5.32 26.21
C LYS A 15 16.16 -4.58 24.89
N ASN A 16 17.19 -4.94 24.14
CA ASN A 16 17.47 -4.34 22.85
C ASN A 16 16.38 -4.66 21.83
N LEU A 17 15.83 -5.88 21.84
CA LEU A 17 14.72 -6.28 20.98
C LEU A 17 13.44 -5.51 21.31
N GLU A 18 13.15 -5.25 22.58
CA GLU A 18 12.00 -4.45 22.99
C GLU A 18 12.10 -3.00 22.51
N ILE A 19 13.28 -2.40 22.66
CA ILE A 19 13.55 -1.05 22.16
C ILE A 19 13.37 -1.01 20.64
N PHE A 20 13.98 -1.96 19.94
CA PHE A 20 13.88 -2.08 18.49
C PHE A 20 12.41 -2.27 18.06
N LYS A 21 11.67 -3.13 18.74
CA LYS A 21 10.25 -3.38 18.47
C LYS A 21 9.42 -2.11 18.61
N SER A 22 9.64 -1.33 19.66
CA SER A 22 8.91 -0.09 19.89
C SER A 22 9.15 0.93 18.78
N VAL A 23 10.41 1.14 18.41
CA VAL A 23 10.79 2.03 17.30
C VAL A 23 10.21 1.50 15.99
N THR A 24 10.24 0.20 15.77
CA THR A 24 9.73 -0.43 14.54
C THR A 24 8.23 -0.26 14.38
N VAL A 25 7.46 -0.35 15.48
CA VAL A 25 5.99 -0.12 15.45
C VAL A 25 5.67 1.27 14.89
N GLU A 26 6.27 2.30 15.46
CA GLU A 26 6.04 3.68 15.03
C GLU A 26 6.49 3.88 13.57
N ILE A 27 7.67 3.40 13.23
CA ILE A 27 8.20 3.48 11.87
C ILE A 27 7.28 2.78 10.87
N MET A 28 6.78 1.59 11.19
CA MET A 28 5.90 0.85 10.31
C MET A 28 4.58 1.57 10.07
N GLU A 29 3.96 2.11 11.11
CA GLU A 29 2.72 2.87 10.96
C GLU A 29 2.91 4.10 10.06
N GLU A 30 3.93 4.89 10.32
CA GLU A 30 4.22 6.08 9.54
C GLU A 30 4.57 5.74 8.09
N ALA A 31 5.41 4.71 7.88
CA ALA A 31 5.82 4.30 6.55
C ALA A 31 4.64 3.78 5.72
N VAL A 32 3.79 2.96 6.31
CA VAL A 32 2.61 2.40 5.64
C VAL A 32 1.62 3.52 5.29
N ASN A 33 1.36 4.43 6.20
CA ASN A 33 0.44 5.55 5.97
C ASN A 33 0.96 6.47 4.85
N GLU A 34 2.24 6.78 4.86
CA GLU A 34 2.87 7.60 3.82
C GLU A 34 2.82 6.90 2.45
N ALA A 35 3.18 5.62 2.41
CA ALA A 35 3.11 4.83 1.19
C ALA A 35 1.68 4.73 0.65
N ALA A 36 0.69 4.56 1.53
CA ALA A 36 -0.72 4.52 1.15
C ALA A 36 -1.17 5.85 0.53
N GLN A 37 -0.82 6.96 1.16
CA GLN A 37 -1.19 8.29 0.65
C GLN A 37 -0.57 8.56 -0.71
N LYS A 38 0.71 8.27 -0.88
CA LYS A 38 1.40 8.47 -2.17
C LYS A 38 0.87 7.52 -3.25
N THR A 39 0.49 6.31 -2.88
CA THR A 39 -0.11 5.36 -3.81
C THR A 39 -1.48 5.85 -4.29
N VAL A 40 -2.30 6.39 -3.40
CA VAL A 40 -3.57 7.04 -3.76
C VAL A 40 -3.34 8.17 -4.75
N GLU A 41 -2.38 9.03 -4.48
CA GLU A 41 -2.04 10.15 -5.38
C GLU A 41 -1.61 9.65 -6.77
N LYS A 42 -0.79 8.60 -6.82
CA LYS A 42 -0.39 7.98 -8.08
C LYS A 42 -1.58 7.39 -8.83
N LEU A 43 -2.46 6.66 -8.15
CA LEU A 43 -3.66 6.10 -8.75
C LEU A 43 -4.59 7.19 -9.29
N GLN A 44 -4.73 8.29 -8.56
CA GLN A 44 -5.53 9.43 -9.01
C GLN A 44 -4.95 10.06 -10.27
N ALA A 45 -3.63 10.14 -10.36
CA ALA A 45 -2.95 10.70 -11.53
C ALA A 45 -3.00 9.76 -12.76
N ASP A 46 -2.80 8.46 -12.54
CA ASP A 46 -2.63 7.47 -13.60
C ASP A 46 -3.94 6.83 -14.05
N SER A 47 -5.02 6.94 -13.26
CA SER A 47 -6.31 6.36 -13.61
C SER A 47 -6.98 7.13 -14.73
N PRO A 48 -7.74 6.42 -15.61
CA PRO A 48 -8.48 7.11 -16.67
C PRO A 48 -9.51 8.09 -16.07
N HIS A 49 -9.58 9.27 -16.66
CA HIS A 49 -10.47 10.32 -16.16
C HIS A 49 -11.90 10.21 -16.74
N GLY A 50 -12.03 9.69 -17.95
CA GLY A 50 -13.32 9.42 -18.56
C GLY A 50 -14.20 10.65 -18.78
N ARG A 51 -15.44 10.38 -19.19
CA ARG A 51 -16.42 11.43 -19.53
C ARG A 51 -17.14 12.03 -18.32
N ARG A 52 -17.05 11.39 -17.16
CA ARG A 52 -17.79 11.75 -15.93
C ARG A 52 -17.01 12.64 -14.97
N GLY A 53 -16.15 13.54 -15.50
CA GLY A 53 -15.41 14.48 -14.67
C GLY A 53 -14.35 13.85 -13.77
N GLY A 54 -13.87 12.66 -14.14
CA GLY A 54 -12.81 11.99 -13.39
C GLY A 54 -13.25 11.34 -12.09
N LYS A 55 -14.53 11.00 -11.96
CA LYS A 55 -15.07 10.34 -10.75
C LYS A 55 -14.28 9.12 -10.32
N TYR A 56 -13.91 8.27 -11.28
CA TYR A 56 -13.12 7.07 -10.99
C TYR A 56 -11.76 7.43 -10.41
N ALA A 57 -11.03 8.32 -11.08
CA ALA A 57 -9.70 8.75 -10.61
C ALA A 57 -9.77 9.41 -9.23
N LYS A 58 -10.76 10.26 -9.00
CA LYS A 58 -10.94 10.95 -7.72
C LYS A 58 -11.42 10.04 -6.60
N GLY A 59 -11.93 8.87 -6.93
CA GLY A 59 -12.51 7.92 -5.97
C GLY A 59 -11.49 7.11 -5.18
N TRP A 60 -10.21 7.19 -5.50
CA TRP A 60 -9.18 6.45 -4.77
C TRP A 60 -8.99 7.02 -3.37
N THR A 61 -8.95 6.13 -2.39
CA THR A 61 -8.74 6.46 -0.98
C THR A 61 -8.08 5.29 -0.28
N TRP A 62 -7.64 5.49 0.95
CA TRP A 62 -7.10 4.42 1.76
C TRP A 62 -7.67 4.47 3.18
N LYS A 63 -7.67 3.33 3.83
CA LYS A 63 -8.06 3.21 5.24
C LYS A 63 -7.29 2.07 5.89
N LYS A 64 -7.20 2.09 7.21
CA LYS A 64 -6.63 0.98 7.97
C LYS A 64 -7.51 -0.25 7.79
N ASP A 65 -6.89 -1.42 7.65
CA ASP A 65 -7.61 -2.67 7.59
C ASP A 65 -8.08 -3.05 8.99
N SER A 66 -9.37 -2.87 9.25
CA SER A 66 -9.98 -3.15 10.56
C SER A 66 -9.95 -4.63 10.95
N LYS A 67 -9.74 -5.51 9.97
CA LYS A 67 -9.68 -6.97 10.19
C LYS A 67 -8.25 -7.47 10.39
N ALA A 68 -7.25 -6.62 10.16
CA ALA A 68 -5.86 -7.01 10.31
C ALA A 68 -5.52 -7.28 11.77
N ARG A 69 -4.83 -8.39 12.00
CA ARG A 69 -4.38 -8.83 13.32
C ARG A 69 -2.96 -9.37 13.23
N GLY A 70 -2.27 -9.44 14.37
CA GLY A 70 -0.93 -10.01 14.44
C GLY A 70 0.07 -9.26 13.57
N ALA A 71 0.82 -9.99 12.74
CA ALA A 71 1.83 -9.42 11.85
C ALA A 71 1.24 -8.46 10.81
N SER A 72 -0.05 -8.58 10.49
CA SER A 72 -0.73 -7.76 9.50
C SER A 72 -1.38 -6.50 10.08
N LYS A 73 -1.22 -6.23 11.37
CA LYS A 73 -1.92 -5.12 12.05
C LYS A 73 -1.65 -3.73 11.48
N TYR A 74 -0.59 -3.57 10.70
CA TYR A 74 -0.24 -2.31 10.04
C TYR A 74 -0.83 -2.18 8.65
N SER A 75 -1.54 -3.18 8.19
CA SER A 75 -2.09 -3.20 6.84
C SER A 75 -3.10 -2.08 6.62
N VAL A 76 -3.01 -1.46 5.46
CA VAL A 76 -4.01 -0.51 4.97
C VAL A 76 -4.59 -1.03 3.66
N VAL A 77 -5.80 -0.60 3.35
CA VAL A 77 -6.45 -0.94 2.09
C VAL A 77 -6.59 0.33 1.26
N VAL A 78 -6.02 0.32 0.06
CA VAL A 78 -6.24 1.35 -0.95
C VAL A 78 -7.39 0.88 -1.82
N ARG A 79 -8.42 1.68 -1.92
CA ARG A 79 -9.67 1.28 -2.59
C ARG A 79 -10.39 2.45 -3.23
N GLN A 80 -11.34 2.12 -4.08
CA GLN A 80 -12.33 3.07 -4.57
C GLN A 80 -13.41 3.28 -3.51
N LYS A 81 -13.71 4.53 -3.21
CA LYS A 81 -14.87 4.89 -2.38
C LYS A 81 -16.09 5.06 -3.28
N GLY A 82 -17.14 4.38 -3.06
CA GLY A 82 -18.38 4.55 -3.84
C GLY A 82 -18.56 3.50 -4.92
N LYS A 83 -19.43 3.80 -5.87
CA LYS A 83 -19.90 2.83 -6.87
C LYS A 83 -18.90 2.51 -7.98
N GLU A 84 -17.90 3.35 -8.15
CA GLU A 84 -16.93 3.21 -9.25
C GLU A 84 -15.97 2.02 -9.06
N TYR A 85 -15.97 1.37 -7.90
CA TYR A 85 -15.15 0.19 -7.67
C TYR A 85 -15.37 -0.93 -8.69
N ALA A 86 -16.59 -1.02 -9.23
CA ALA A 86 -16.93 -2.03 -10.22
C ALA A 86 -16.15 -1.88 -11.53
N LEU A 87 -15.64 -0.68 -11.82
CA LEU A 87 -14.88 -0.40 -13.03
C LEU A 87 -13.42 -0.83 -12.91
N THR A 88 -12.91 -1.03 -11.71
CA THR A 88 -11.49 -1.28 -11.45
C THR A 88 -10.94 -2.45 -12.26
N HIS A 89 -11.59 -3.61 -12.13
CA HIS A 89 -11.17 -4.83 -12.83
C HIS A 89 -11.31 -4.69 -14.36
N LEU A 90 -12.42 -4.11 -14.80
CA LEU A 90 -12.71 -3.94 -16.23
C LEU A 90 -11.69 -3.02 -16.90
N LEU A 91 -11.31 -1.94 -16.24
CA LEU A 91 -10.31 -1.00 -16.76
C LEU A 91 -8.91 -1.62 -16.79
N GLU A 92 -8.52 -2.30 -15.72
CA GLU A 92 -7.18 -2.89 -15.61
C GLU A 92 -6.94 -3.98 -16.64
N HIS A 93 -7.92 -4.84 -16.88
CA HIS A 93 -7.77 -6.04 -17.71
C HIS A 93 -8.47 -5.95 -19.06
N GLY A 94 -9.25 -4.90 -19.29
CA GLY A 94 -10.12 -4.81 -20.45
C GLY A 94 -11.30 -5.79 -20.32
N HIS A 95 -12.23 -5.70 -21.22
CA HIS A 95 -13.39 -6.59 -21.23
C HIS A 95 -13.97 -6.72 -22.62
N ALA A 96 -14.73 -7.80 -22.85
CA ALA A 96 -15.44 -7.99 -24.10
C ALA A 96 -16.58 -7.00 -24.22
N LEU A 97 -16.69 -6.38 -25.39
CA LEU A 97 -17.83 -5.54 -25.74
C LEU A 97 -18.90 -6.41 -26.35
N VAL A 98 -20.10 -6.40 -25.76
CA VAL A 98 -21.22 -7.24 -26.19
C VAL A 98 -22.37 -6.35 -26.66
N ARG A 99 -22.92 -6.70 -27.81
CA ARG A 99 -24.06 -6.00 -28.38
C ARG A 99 -25.02 -7.05 -28.98
N GLY A 100 -26.26 -7.07 -28.50
CA GLY A 100 -27.24 -8.05 -28.93
C GLY A 100 -26.85 -9.51 -28.68
N GLY A 101 -26.18 -9.78 -27.54
CA GLY A 101 -25.70 -11.12 -27.17
C GLY A 101 -24.43 -11.58 -27.88
N ARG A 102 -23.86 -10.76 -28.76
CA ARG A 102 -22.64 -11.09 -29.50
C ARG A 102 -21.45 -10.21 -29.10
N LYS A 103 -20.29 -10.81 -29.03
CA LYS A 103 -19.04 -10.07 -28.85
C LYS A 103 -18.74 -9.26 -30.10
N VAL A 104 -18.72 -7.94 -29.99
CA VAL A 104 -18.44 -7.03 -31.10
C VAL A 104 -17.06 -6.40 -31.04
N GLY A 105 -16.30 -6.69 -29.98
CA GLY A 105 -14.95 -6.18 -29.78
C GLY A 105 -14.49 -6.36 -28.35
N SER A 106 -13.41 -5.68 -28.01
CA SER A 106 -12.88 -5.65 -26.64
C SER A 106 -12.49 -4.22 -26.28
N SER A 107 -12.70 -3.82 -25.03
CA SER A 107 -12.14 -2.58 -24.54
C SER A 107 -10.63 -2.75 -24.34
N PRO A 108 -9.83 -1.68 -24.52
CA PRO A 108 -8.41 -1.76 -24.25
C PRO A 108 -8.13 -1.93 -22.76
N GLN A 109 -7.00 -2.55 -22.44
CA GLN A 109 -6.46 -2.54 -21.08
C GLN A 109 -5.93 -1.14 -20.79
N ILE A 110 -6.27 -0.62 -19.61
CA ILE A 110 -5.70 0.61 -19.08
C ILE A 110 -5.05 0.24 -17.76
N THR A 111 -3.82 -0.25 -17.85
CA THR A 111 -3.08 -0.76 -16.70
C THR A 111 -2.69 0.39 -15.78
N HIS A 112 -3.23 0.42 -14.59
CA HIS A 112 -2.94 1.44 -13.58
C HIS A 112 -2.75 0.86 -12.18
N ILE A 113 -3.34 -0.31 -11.89
CA ILE A 113 -3.24 -0.96 -10.58
C ILE A 113 -1.91 -1.69 -10.44
N ALA A 114 -1.49 -2.49 -11.42
CA ALA A 114 -0.22 -3.21 -11.35
C ALA A 114 0.98 -2.27 -11.18
N PRO A 115 1.11 -1.16 -11.94
CA PRO A 115 2.16 -0.18 -11.69
C PRO A 115 2.07 0.48 -10.31
N ALA A 116 0.86 0.70 -9.79
CA ALA A 116 0.66 1.27 -8.47
C ALA A 116 1.07 0.31 -7.36
N GLU A 117 0.80 -0.99 -7.52
CA GLU A 117 1.24 -2.02 -6.57
C GLU A 117 2.77 -2.08 -6.49
N GLU A 118 3.44 -2.08 -7.63
CA GLU A 118 4.89 -2.07 -7.71
C GLU A 118 5.48 -0.79 -7.07
N TYR A 119 4.92 0.35 -7.42
CA TYR A 119 5.28 1.63 -6.83
C TYR A 119 5.12 1.62 -5.30
N ALA A 120 3.99 1.11 -4.81
CA ALA A 120 3.72 1.04 -3.37
C ALA A 120 4.72 0.15 -2.64
N ALA A 121 5.07 -1.00 -3.22
CA ALA A 121 6.04 -1.92 -2.62
C ALA A 121 7.43 -1.28 -2.52
N ASP A 122 7.90 -0.66 -3.60
CA ASP A 122 9.20 0.01 -3.64
C ASP A 122 9.23 1.19 -2.67
N LEU A 123 8.17 1.99 -2.67
CA LEU A 123 8.05 3.16 -1.80
C LEU A 123 8.02 2.76 -0.34
N LEU A 124 7.27 1.72 0.01
CA LEU A 124 7.18 1.23 1.38
C LEU A 124 8.55 0.76 1.87
N TYR A 125 9.26 0.01 1.06
CA TYR A 125 10.62 -0.44 1.38
C TYR A 125 11.54 0.75 1.64
N ASP A 126 11.56 1.71 0.73
CA ASP A 126 12.42 2.91 0.84
C ASP A 126 12.07 3.74 2.08
N GLU A 127 10.78 3.91 2.36
CA GLU A 127 10.31 4.65 3.54
C GLU A 127 10.74 3.98 4.84
N ILE A 128 10.62 2.66 4.92
CA ILE A 128 11.05 1.90 6.10
C ILE A 128 12.54 2.06 6.31
N ILE A 129 13.34 1.84 5.28
CA ILE A 129 14.80 1.94 5.37
C ILE A 129 15.24 3.35 5.76
N SER A 130 14.68 4.37 5.11
CA SER A 130 15.01 5.77 5.41
C SER A 130 14.68 6.15 6.85
N ARG A 131 13.54 5.69 7.36
CA ARG A 131 13.10 5.98 8.72
C ARG A 131 13.93 5.27 9.76
N ILE A 132 14.34 4.02 9.50
CA ILE A 132 15.26 3.27 10.37
C ILE A 132 16.61 3.98 10.42
N GLU A 133 17.17 4.36 9.28
CA GLU A 133 18.45 5.07 9.23
C GLU A 133 18.41 6.38 10.01
N ARG A 134 17.34 7.15 9.87
CA ARG A 134 17.16 8.40 10.62
C ARG A 134 17.05 8.17 12.12
N SER A 135 16.41 7.09 12.54
CA SER A 135 16.26 6.77 13.96
C SER A 135 17.57 6.32 14.62
N MET A 136 18.54 5.90 13.83
CA MET A 136 19.84 5.43 14.29
C MET A 136 20.89 6.54 14.41
N ARG A 137 20.54 7.77 14.06
CA ARG A 137 21.44 8.93 14.13
C ARG A 137 21.44 9.57 15.51
#